data_2475233e9d811e7bd6492a412b6d3c30
#
_entry.id   2475233e9d811e7bd6492a412b6d3c30
#
_cell.length_a   1.000
_cell.length_b   1.000
_cell.length_c   1.000
_cell.angle_alpha   90.00
_cell.angle_beta   90.00
_cell.angle_gamma   90.00
#
_symmetry.space_group_name_H-M   'P 1'
#
loop_
_entity.id
_entity.type
_entity.pdbx_description
1 polymer ?
#
loop_
_entity_poly.entity_id
_entity_poly.type
_entity_poly.pdbx_seq_one_letter_code
_entity_poly.pdbx_strand_id
1 'polypeptide(L)'
;MKVFYSDEPLVLDANLHSIFLAGPTPRSLKVKSWRPDALHILDLLQYKGQVIVPEYKVSREGIDYDAQVEWENQGTESCTKMAVWLPRDLKVLPGMTTNVEFGRYVESGKMLYGRPPGAPKTAYLDWLYRKFNQAPIYTTLTDLLQAAL
;
A
#
# COMPACT_ATOMS: atom_id res chain seq x y z
N MET A 1 -6.51 3.16 15.71
CA MET A 1 -6.64 3.51 14.29
C MET A 1 -7.95 3.03 13.71
N LYS A 2 -8.48 3.68 12.66
CA LYS A 2 -9.65 3.22 11.89
C LYS A 2 -9.16 2.59 10.60
N VAL A 3 -9.65 1.39 10.26
CA VAL A 3 -9.23 0.65 9.05
C VAL A 3 -10.39 0.57 8.09
N PHE A 4 -10.15 0.84 6.80
CA PHE A 4 -11.12 0.71 5.72
C PHE A 4 -10.65 -0.39 4.76
N TYR A 5 -11.53 -1.32 4.44
CA TYR A 5 -11.32 -2.39 3.47
C TYR A 5 -12.11 -2.12 2.20
N SER A 6 -11.71 -2.72 1.08
CA SER A 6 -12.33 -2.42 -0.22
C SER A 6 -13.77 -2.92 -0.40
N ASP A 7 -14.28 -3.71 0.54
CA ASP A 7 -15.68 -4.11 0.63
C ASP A 7 -16.52 -3.19 1.54
N GLU A 8 -15.95 -2.08 2.02
CA GLU A 8 -16.61 -1.08 2.87
C GLU A 8 -16.59 0.31 2.19
N PRO A 9 -17.57 1.18 2.44
CA PRO A 9 -17.51 2.56 1.94
C PRO A 9 -16.28 3.30 2.46
N LEU A 10 -15.55 3.98 1.60
CA LEU A 10 -14.39 4.78 1.97
C LEU A 10 -14.84 6.19 2.39
N VAL A 11 -15.03 6.40 3.68
CA VAL A 11 -15.41 7.69 4.27
C VAL A 11 -14.30 8.16 5.20
N LEU A 12 -13.34 8.92 4.67
CA LEU A 12 -12.22 9.47 5.41
C LEU A 12 -12.61 10.77 6.13
N ASP A 13 -12.10 10.93 7.35
CA ASP A 13 -12.09 12.23 8.04
C ASP A 13 -10.87 13.03 7.56
N ALA A 14 -11.11 14.14 6.90
CA ALA A 14 -10.05 15.00 6.34
C ALA A 14 -9.13 15.63 7.41
N ASN A 15 -9.54 15.65 8.67
CA ASN A 15 -8.73 16.16 9.79
C ASN A 15 -7.77 15.11 10.37
N LEU A 16 -7.90 13.85 9.96
CA LEU A 16 -7.06 12.76 10.44
C LEU A 16 -6.06 12.34 9.37
N HIS A 17 -4.84 12.07 9.82
CA HIS A 17 -3.82 11.48 8.96
C HIS A 17 -4.27 10.12 8.45
N SER A 18 -4.00 9.82 7.18
CA SER A 18 -4.39 8.57 6.53
C SER A 18 -3.26 7.94 5.73
N ILE A 19 -3.14 6.61 5.80
CA ILE A 19 -2.12 5.83 5.11
C ILE A 19 -2.80 4.82 4.19
N PHE A 20 -2.50 4.89 2.89
CA PHE A 20 -2.87 3.86 1.92
C PHE A 20 -1.78 2.79 1.85
N LEU A 21 -2.12 1.52 2.09
CA LEU A 21 -1.19 0.40 2.04
C LEU A 21 -1.08 -0.18 0.62
N ALA A 22 -0.28 0.46 -0.22
CA ALA A 22 -0.04 0.06 -1.60
C ALA A 22 0.95 -1.09 -1.71
N GLY A 23 0.71 -2.00 -2.65
CA GLY A 23 1.60 -3.14 -2.88
C GLY A 23 0.86 -4.36 -3.43
N PRO A 24 1.58 -5.44 -3.77
CA PRO A 24 0.98 -6.60 -4.38
C PRO A 24 -0.03 -7.28 -3.44
N THR A 25 -1.17 -7.65 -4.03
CA THR A 25 -2.22 -8.42 -3.36
C THR A 25 -2.14 -9.88 -3.78
N PRO A 26 -2.19 -10.84 -2.84
CA PRO A 26 -2.23 -12.26 -3.15
C PRO A 26 -3.41 -12.62 -4.05
N ARG A 27 -3.15 -13.44 -5.08
CA ARG A 27 -4.19 -13.96 -5.98
C ARG A 27 -4.77 -15.30 -5.52
N SER A 28 -4.25 -15.84 -4.43
CA SER A 28 -4.60 -17.16 -3.90
C SER A 28 -4.55 -17.13 -2.38
N LEU A 29 -5.49 -17.81 -1.73
CA LEU A 29 -5.53 -18.00 -0.27
C LEU A 29 -4.31 -18.73 0.28
N LYS A 30 -3.50 -19.38 -0.59
CA LYS A 30 -2.25 -20.04 -0.18
C LYS A 30 -1.10 -19.06 0.03
N VAL A 31 -1.23 -17.82 -0.43
CA VAL A 31 -0.21 -16.78 -0.30
C VAL A 31 -0.69 -15.78 0.74
N LYS A 32 0.09 -15.63 1.81
CA LYS A 32 -0.24 -14.72 2.91
C LYS A 32 -0.10 -13.26 2.43
N SER A 33 -1.10 -12.43 2.73
CA SER A 33 -0.97 -10.98 2.57
C SER A 33 0.00 -10.41 3.61
N TRP A 34 0.71 -9.38 3.23
CA TRP A 34 1.59 -8.60 4.11
C TRP A 34 0.83 -7.53 4.92
N ARG A 35 -0.38 -7.19 4.52
CA ARG A 35 -1.16 -6.09 5.12
C ARG A 35 -1.61 -6.36 6.56
N PRO A 36 -1.97 -7.59 6.97
CA PRO A 36 -2.22 -7.89 8.38
C PRO A 36 -1.00 -7.60 9.27
N ASP A 37 0.22 -7.92 8.81
CA ASP A 37 1.44 -7.61 9.53
C ASP A 37 1.67 -6.08 9.60
N ALA A 38 1.35 -5.35 8.53
CA ALA A 38 1.40 -3.88 8.53
C ALA A 38 0.43 -3.26 9.54
N LEU A 39 -0.81 -3.75 9.63
CA LEU A 39 -1.78 -3.29 10.62
C LEU A 39 -1.32 -3.56 12.04
N HIS A 40 -0.73 -4.73 12.29
CA HIS A 40 -0.17 -5.07 13.60
C HIS A 40 1.00 -4.13 13.98
N ILE A 41 1.90 -3.83 13.05
CA ILE A 41 2.99 -2.87 13.27
C ILE A 41 2.45 -1.47 13.58
N LEU A 42 1.47 -0.98 12.82
CA LEU A 42 0.85 0.32 13.07
C LEU A 42 0.16 0.39 14.44
N ASP A 43 -0.42 -0.71 14.91
CA ASP A 43 -0.99 -0.80 16.25
C ASP A 43 0.09 -0.74 17.34
N LEU A 44 1.19 -1.48 17.18
CA LEU A 44 2.35 -1.40 18.08
C LEU A 44 2.97 0.00 18.12
N LEU A 45 3.00 0.71 16.97
CA LEU A 45 3.44 2.11 16.87
C LEU A 45 2.39 3.11 17.42
N GLN A 46 1.27 2.61 17.94
CA GLN A 46 0.17 3.41 18.51
C GLN A 46 -0.42 4.44 17.53
N TYR A 47 -0.40 4.14 16.24
CA TYR A 47 -1.00 5.00 15.22
C TYR A 47 -2.50 5.20 15.46
N LYS A 48 -2.96 6.46 15.45
CA LYS A 48 -4.36 6.81 15.76
C LYS A 48 -5.16 7.28 14.54
N GLY A 49 -4.52 7.38 13.37
CA GLY A 49 -5.17 7.82 12.14
C GLY A 49 -6.00 6.75 11.43
N GLN A 50 -6.07 6.87 10.13
CA GLN A 50 -6.88 6.05 9.22
C GLN A 50 -5.97 5.22 8.32
N VAL A 51 -6.33 3.96 8.09
CA VAL A 51 -5.58 3.03 7.21
C VAL A 51 -6.49 2.51 6.11
N ILE A 52 -6.06 2.64 4.87
CA ILE A 52 -6.81 2.22 3.68
C ILE A 52 -6.13 0.94 3.16
N VAL A 53 -6.88 -0.15 3.17
CA VAL A 53 -6.42 -1.50 2.83
C VAL A 53 -7.12 -1.96 1.55
N PRO A 54 -6.45 -2.02 0.38
CA PRO A 54 -7.06 -2.45 -0.88
C PRO A 54 -7.17 -3.99 -0.95
N GLU A 55 -7.82 -4.55 0.05
CA GLU A 55 -8.17 -5.96 0.16
C GLU A 55 -9.57 -6.07 0.76
N TYR A 56 -10.22 -7.21 0.52
CA TYR A 56 -11.53 -7.51 1.08
C TYR A 56 -11.39 -8.10 2.48
N LYS A 57 -12.25 -7.65 3.39
CA LYS A 57 -12.32 -8.18 4.74
C LYS A 57 -12.95 -9.57 4.79
N VAL A 58 -13.93 -9.81 3.93
CA VAL A 58 -14.72 -11.06 3.95
C VAL A 58 -14.50 -11.91 2.71
N SER A 59 -14.87 -11.45 1.52
CA SER A 59 -14.78 -12.26 0.30
C SER A 59 -14.75 -11.39 -0.96
N ARG A 60 -14.14 -11.95 -2.03
CA ARG A 60 -14.15 -11.35 -3.38
C ARG A 60 -15.37 -11.73 -4.22
N GLU A 61 -16.25 -12.58 -3.72
CA GLU A 61 -17.38 -13.07 -4.52
C GLU A 61 -18.38 -11.95 -4.81
N GLY A 62 -18.74 -11.79 -6.08
CA GLY A 62 -19.77 -10.85 -6.53
C GLY A 62 -19.36 -9.37 -6.55
N ILE A 63 -18.06 -9.07 -6.43
CA ILE A 63 -17.60 -7.68 -6.47
C ILE A 63 -17.36 -7.24 -7.90
N ASP A 64 -17.90 -6.07 -8.24
CA ASP A 64 -17.63 -5.37 -9.48
C ASP A 64 -16.17 -4.89 -9.51
N TYR A 65 -15.42 -5.33 -10.51
CA TYR A 65 -14.02 -4.97 -10.68
C TYR A 65 -13.83 -3.45 -10.86
N ASP A 66 -14.70 -2.80 -11.61
CA ASP A 66 -14.61 -1.36 -11.86
C ASP A 66 -14.89 -0.56 -10.58
N ALA A 67 -15.84 -1.01 -9.77
CA ALA A 67 -16.11 -0.40 -8.46
C ALA A 67 -14.92 -0.56 -7.50
N GLN A 68 -14.21 -1.69 -7.53
CA GLN A 68 -12.99 -1.87 -6.75
C GLN A 68 -11.89 -0.91 -7.21
N VAL A 69 -11.64 -0.81 -8.51
CA VAL A 69 -10.63 0.09 -9.07
C VAL A 69 -10.94 1.54 -8.70
N GLU A 70 -12.20 1.95 -8.77
CA GLU A 70 -12.61 3.31 -8.38
C GLU A 70 -12.41 3.56 -6.87
N TRP A 71 -12.72 2.58 -6.02
CA TRP A 71 -12.46 2.66 -4.58
C TRP A 71 -10.95 2.82 -4.28
N GLU A 72 -10.10 2.02 -4.95
CA GLU A 72 -8.64 2.12 -4.82
C GLU A 72 -8.13 3.48 -5.31
N ASN A 73 -8.68 3.97 -6.44
CA ASN A 73 -8.36 5.30 -6.97
C ASN A 73 -8.72 6.41 -5.97
N GLN A 74 -9.94 6.37 -5.41
CA GLN A 74 -10.36 7.31 -4.37
C GLN A 74 -9.42 7.27 -3.17
N GLY A 75 -9.03 6.08 -2.72
CA GLY A 75 -8.12 5.88 -1.60
C GLY A 75 -6.73 6.45 -1.85
N THR A 76 -6.17 6.16 -3.03
CA THR A 76 -4.84 6.66 -3.41
C THR A 76 -4.83 8.17 -3.62
N GLU A 77 -5.90 8.77 -4.11
CA GLU A 77 -6.00 10.23 -4.28
C GLU A 77 -6.17 10.96 -2.95
N SER A 78 -7.00 10.43 -2.06
CA SER A 78 -7.40 11.10 -0.81
C SER A 78 -6.45 10.86 0.36
N CYS A 79 -5.57 9.86 0.33
CA CYS A 79 -4.67 9.55 1.45
C CYS A 79 -3.63 10.64 1.68
N THR A 80 -3.26 10.83 2.95
CA THR A 80 -2.16 11.72 3.35
C THR A 80 -0.80 11.15 2.95
N LYS A 81 -0.61 9.85 3.17
CA LYS A 81 0.60 9.10 2.79
C LYS A 81 0.24 7.81 2.06
N MET A 82 1.06 7.45 1.10
CA MET A 82 0.99 6.19 0.38
C MET A 82 2.21 5.35 0.74
N ALA A 83 2.04 4.32 1.56
CA ALA A 83 3.10 3.40 1.94
C ALA A 83 3.15 2.25 0.94
N VAL A 84 4.09 2.31 0.01
CA VAL A 84 4.30 1.27 -1.01
C VAL A 84 5.28 0.25 -0.48
N TRP A 85 4.76 -0.93 -0.10
CA TRP A 85 5.58 -2.08 0.27
C TRP A 85 5.56 -3.14 -0.83
N LEU A 86 6.75 -3.52 -1.33
CA LEU A 86 6.87 -4.39 -2.49
C LEU A 86 7.60 -5.70 -2.16
N PRO A 87 6.98 -6.64 -1.41
CA PRO A 87 7.52 -7.97 -1.16
C PRO A 87 7.30 -8.85 -2.41
N ARG A 88 7.90 -8.44 -3.54
CA ARG A 88 7.61 -9.03 -4.84
C ARG A 88 8.10 -10.47 -4.95
N ASP A 89 7.21 -11.33 -5.39
CA ASP A 89 7.50 -12.63 -5.97
C ASP A 89 6.85 -12.70 -7.37
N LEU A 90 7.63 -13.00 -8.40
CA LEU A 90 7.15 -12.94 -9.79
C LEU A 90 6.08 -14.00 -10.11
N LYS A 91 5.97 -15.06 -9.30
CA LYS A 91 4.98 -16.14 -9.49
C LYS A 91 3.69 -15.87 -8.73
N VAL A 92 3.79 -15.46 -7.48
CA VAL A 92 2.63 -15.39 -6.56
C VAL A 92 2.24 -13.99 -6.11
N LEU A 93 3.18 -13.02 -6.17
CA LEU A 93 2.98 -11.61 -5.81
C LEU A 93 3.66 -10.65 -6.81
N PRO A 94 3.30 -10.70 -8.12
CA PRO A 94 4.04 -9.95 -9.14
C PRO A 94 3.90 -8.42 -9.02
N GLY A 95 2.79 -7.92 -8.49
CA GLY A 95 2.57 -6.48 -8.28
C GLY A 95 2.53 -5.67 -9.59
N MET A 96 1.83 -6.16 -10.61
CA MET A 96 1.72 -5.47 -11.90
C MET A 96 1.00 -4.12 -11.75
N THR A 97 -0.16 -4.11 -11.11
CA THR A 97 -0.92 -2.89 -10.81
C THR A 97 -0.13 -1.94 -9.92
N THR A 98 0.62 -2.48 -8.96
CA THR A 98 1.50 -1.69 -8.10
C THR A 98 2.54 -0.88 -8.90
N ASN A 99 3.06 -1.42 -10.03
CA ASN A 99 3.97 -0.65 -10.88
C ASN A 99 3.28 0.55 -11.55
N VAL A 100 2.01 0.40 -11.94
CA VAL A 100 1.21 1.48 -12.54
C VAL A 100 0.93 2.57 -11.49
N GLU A 101 0.48 2.18 -10.31
CA GLU A 101 0.26 3.09 -9.18
C GLU A 101 1.55 3.81 -8.78
N PHE A 102 2.66 3.08 -8.72
CA PHE A 102 3.98 3.64 -8.43
C PHE A 102 4.34 4.75 -9.42
N GLY A 103 4.24 4.48 -10.73
CA GLY A 103 4.53 5.47 -11.77
C GLY A 103 3.61 6.70 -11.70
N ARG A 104 2.34 6.50 -11.34
CA ARG A 104 1.34 7.58 -11.20
C ARG A 104 1.61 8.51 -10.01
N TYR A 105 2.11 7.96 -8.88
CA TYR A 105 2.20 8.70 -7.62
C TYR A 105 3.63 9.00 -7.15
N VAL A 106 4.68 8.52 -7.84
CA VAL A 106 6.06 8.72 -7.40
C VAL A 106 6.48 10.19 -7.29
N GLU A 107 5.86 11.08 -8.05
CA GLU A 107 6.09 12.54 -8.02
C GLU A 107 5.13 13.29 -7.07
N SER A 108 4.18 12.61 -6.44
CA SER A 108 3.11 13.24 -5.65
C SER A 108 3.58 13.84 -4.32
N GLY A 109 4.79 13.53 -3.86
CA GLY A 109 5.33 13.94 -2.56
C GLY A 109 4.72 13.19 -1.35
N LYS A 110 3.71 12.35 -1.56
CA LYS A 110 3.09 11.56 -0.49
C LYS A 110 3.52 10.09 -0.46
N MET A 111 4.23 9.61 -1.50
CA MET A 111 4.69 8.24 -1.58
C MET A 111 5.92 8.01 -0.70
N LEU A 112 5.88 6.93 0.07
CA LEU A 112 7.03 6.28 0.70
C LEU A 112 7.16 4.88 0.12
N TYR A 113 8.39 4.46 -0.15
CA TYR A 113 8.65 3.19 -0.83
C TYR A 113 9.61 2.31 -0.05
N GLY A 114 9.24 1.05 0.06
CA GLY A 114 10.09 0.01 0.63
C GLY A 114 9.91 -1.34 -0.05
N ARG A 115 10.92 -2.17 0.10
CA ARG A 115 10.94 -3.54 -0.39
C ARG A 115 11.93 -4.39 0.41
N PRO A 116 11.70 -5.70 0.57
CA PRO A 116 12.70 -6.59 1.17
C PRO A 116 14.00 -6.59 0.33
N PRO A 117 15.16 -6.80 0.95
CA PRO A 117 16.36 -7.12 0.21
C PRO A 117 16.13 -8.30 -0.75
N GLY A 118 16.62 -8.20 -1.98
CA GLY A 118 16.47 -9.26 -2.97
C GLY A 118 15.12 -9.31 -3.70
N ALA A 119 14.17 -8.41 -3.44
CA ALA A 119 12.94 -8.33 -4.23
C ALA A 119 13.27 -8.15 -5.73
N PRO A 120 12.76 -9.05 -6.62
CA PRO A 120 13.17 -9.07 -8.02
C PRO A 120 12.55 -7.93 -8.83
N LYS A 121 13.24 -7.51 -9.90
CA LYS A 121 12.74 -6.55 -10.89
C LYS A 121 12.30 -5.21 -10.30
N THR A 122 13.07 -4.69 -9.33
CA THR A 122 12.80 -3.40 -8.65
C THR A 122 13.74 -2.28 -9.10
N ALA A 123 14.80 -2.57 -9.83
CA ALA A 123 15.85 -1.59 -10.17
C ALA A 123 15.31 -0.30 -10.81
N TYR A 124 14.33 -0.39 -11.70
CA TYR A 124 13.73 0.78 -12.34
C TYR A 124 12.88 1.61 -11.34
N LEU A 125 12.13 0.95 -10.46
CA LEU A 125 11.36 1.61 -9.43
C LEU A 125 12.27 2.32 -8.42
N ASP A 126 13.38 1.67 -8.04
CA ASP A 126 14.40 2.24 -7.15
C ASP A 126 15.01 3.51 -7.74
N TRP A 127 15.36 3.45 -9.04
CA TRP A 127 15.91 4.60 -9.76
C TRP A 127 14.89 5.75 -9.84
N LEU A 128 13.65 5.43 -10.22
CA LEU A 128 12.58 6.41 -10.35
C LEU A 128 12.26 7.07 -9.00
N TYR A 129 12.21 6.28 -7.92
CA TYR A 129 11.97 6.80 -6.59
C TYR A 129 13.06 7.78 -6.14
N ARG A 130 14.34 7.41 -6.31
CA ARG A 130 15.46 8.30 -5.96
C ARG A 130 15.50 9.58 -6.79
N LYS A 131 14.97 9.55 -7.99
CA LYS A 131 14.90 10.74 -8.86
C LYS A 131 13.92 11.79 -8.32
N PHE A 132 12.81 11.37 -7.76
CA PHE A 132 11.73 12.28 -7.36
C PHE A 132 11.56 12.42 -5.84
N ASN A 133 12.21 11.59 -5.05
CA ASN A 133 12.04 11.56 -3.60
C ASN A 133 13.40 11.62 -2.88
N GLN A 134 13.43 12.37 -1.78
CA GLN A 134 14.63 12.46 -0.92
C GLN A 134 14.65 11.37 0.17
N ALA A 135 13.49 10.77 0.48
CA ALA A 135 13.40 9.71 1.46
C ALA A 135 14.13 8.44 0.99
N PRO A 136 14.70 7.64 1.90
CA PRO A 136 15.37 6.39 1.56
C PRO A 136 14.38 5.35 1.03
N ILE A 137 14.90 4.33 0.33
CA ILE A 137 14.15 3.11 0.05
C ILE A 137 14.25 2.24 1.29
N TYR A 138 13.12 1.97 1.94
CA TYR A 138 13.06 1.20 3.17
C TYR A 138 13.23 -0.28 2.90
N THR A 139 13.99 -0.99 3.73
CA THR A 139 14.27 -2.42 3.58
C THR A 139 13.45 -3.29 4.53
N THR A 140 12.79 -2.68 5.50
CA THR A 140 11.84 -3.35 6.39
C THR A 140 10.47 -2.68 6.33
N LEU A 141 9.41 -3.45 6.56
CA LEU A 141 8.05 -2.92 6.61
C LEU A 141 7.88 -1.98 7.80
N THR A 142 8.53 -2.27 8.93
CA THR A 142 8.46 -1.44 10.13
C THR A 142 9.01 -0.03 9.88
N ASP A 143 10.21 0.07 9.27
CA ASP A 143 10.82 1.39 9.00
C ASP A 143 9.98 2.21 8.01
N LEU A 144 9.42 1.55 6.98
CA LEU A 144 8.50 2.18 6.03
C LEU A 144 7.28 2.77 6.73
N LEU A 145 6.64 1.97 7.60
CA LEU A 145 5.42 2.39 8.30
C LEU A 145 5.71 3.46 9.35
N GLN A 146 6.85 3.39 10.04
CA GLN A 146 7.25 4.43 10.97
C GLN A 146 7.49 5.78 10.27
N ALA A 147 8.05 5.76 9.07
CA ALA A 147 8.22 6.98 8.27
C ALA A 147 6.91 7.51 7.70
N ALA A 148 5.86 6.70 7.65
CA ALA A 148 4.54 7.08 7.17
C ALA A 148 3.65 7.72 8.26
N LEU A 149 4.06 7.74 9.53
CA LEU A 149 3.36 8.39 10.65
C LEU A 149 3.57 9.91 10.62
#